data_d900f7081d37d6964f8ed7b4f79bf04d
#
_entry.id   d900f7081d37d6964f8ed7b4f79bf04d
#
_cell.length_a   1.000
_cell.length_b   1.000
_cell.length_c   1.000
_cell.angle_alpha   90.00
_cell.angle_beta   90.00
_cell.angle_gamma   90.00
#
_symmetry.space_group_name_H-M   'P 1'
#
loop_
_entity.id
_entity.type
_entity.pdbx_description
1 polymer ?
#
loop_
_entity_poly.entity_id
_entity_poly.type
_entity_poly.pdbx_seq_one_letter_code
_entity_poly.pdbx_strand_id
1 'polypeptide(L)'
;MNYEVKFTWHTEAKEHKEEFLIACDTFSEVESMAYAYVEKQGGLLDSVKAIKVSNVTEVVEEPLIRRELERDDSTEEVAKMWYKVTIEQDYTDPETGRVKPIKYRILLQAEDPIMATNVATEHMEQVMDDYVIRKIEETKISGVFL
;
A
#
# COMPACT_ATOMS: atom_id res chain seq x y z
N MET A 1 11.03 -4.76 6.58
CA MET A 1 11.25 -3.85 5.44
C MET A 1 10.23 -4.13 4.35
N ASN A 2 9.74 -3.11 3.69
CA ASN A 2 8.75 -3.26 2.63
C ASN A 2 9.45 -3.19 1.26
N TYR A 3 9.12 -4.14 0.39
CA TYR A 3 9.63 -4.18 -0.98
C TYR A 3 8.51 -4.00 -1.97
N GLU A 4 8.73 -3.17 -2.99
CA GLU A 4 7.86 -3.08 -4.16
C GLU A 4 8.40 -4.05 -5.21
N VAL A 5 7.55 -4.97 -5.67
CA VAL A 5 7.94 -6.08 -6.52
C VAL A 5 7.03 -6.19 -7.72
N LYS A 6 7.62 -6.33 -8.90
CA LYS A 6 6.87 -6.63 -10.13
C LYS A 6 7.16 -8.06 -10.53
N PHE A 7 6.14 -8.83 -10.80
CA PHE A 7 6.31 -10.17 -11.35
C PHE A 7 5.31 -10.50 -12.44
N THR A 8 5.75 -11.38 -13.32
CA THR A 8 4.99 -11.87 -14.45
C THR A 8 4.74 -13.35 -14.27
N TRP A 9 3.52 -13.78 -14.47
CA TRP A 9 3.12 -15.17 -14.40
C TRP A 9 2.04 -15.48 -15.42
N HIS A 10 1.82 -16.75 -15.69
CA HIS A 10 0.81 -17.17 -16.66
C HIS A 10 0.04 -18.40 -16.20
N THR A 11 -1.17 -18.50 -16.74
CA THR A 11 -1.99 -19.71 -16.73
C THR A 11 -2.14 -20.17 -18.18
N GLU A 12 -2.78 -21.30 -18.43
CA GLU A 12 -3.09 -21.75 -19.79
C GLU A 12 -3.91 -20.73 -20.58
N ALA A 13 -4.69 -19.91 -19.90
CA ALA A 13 -5.61 -18.96 -20.52
C ALA A 13 -5.04 -17.55 -20.68
N LYS A 14 -4.09 -17.12 -19.84
CA LYS A 14 -3.71 -15.70 -19.77
C LYS A 14 -2.35 -15.47 -19.13
N GLU A 15 -1.65 -14.42 -19.63
CA GLU A 15 -0.48 -13.83 -19.00
C GLU A 15 -0.90 -12.73 -18.02
N HIS A 16 -0.26 -12.69 -16.85
CA HIS A 16 -0.50 -11.68 -15.83
C HIS A 16 0.78 -10.92 -15.49
N LYS A 17 0.64 -9.60 -15.34
CA LYS A 17 1.68 -8.72 -14.84
C LYS A 17 1.13 -7.99 -13.63
N GLU A 18 1.78 -8.19 -12.49
CA GLU A 18 1.28 -7.62 -11.23
C GLU A 18 2.39 -6.97 -10.43
N GLU A 19 2.03 -5.99 -9.64
CA GLU A 19 2.92 -5.28 -8.74
C GLU A 19 2.38 -5.43 -7.31
N PHE A 20 3.27 -5.80 -6.38
CA PHE A 20 2.90 -6.03 -4.97
C PHE A 20 3.84 -5.31 -4.03
N LEU A 21 3.31 -4.93 -2.87
CA LEU A 21 4.11 -4.55 -1.72
C LEU A 21 4.24 -5.78 -0.82
N ILE A 22 5.47 -6.18 -0.53
CA ILE A 22 5.76 -7.36 0.29
C ILE A 22 6.60 -6.94 1.49
N ALA A 23 6.10 -7.23 2.69
CA ALA A 23 6.82 -7.02 3.93
C ALA A 23 7.62 -8.29 4.28
N CYS A 24 8.93 -8.19 4.23
CA CYS A 24 9.83 -9.30 4.55
C CYS A 24 11.23 -8.79 4.91
N ASP A 25 12.10 -9.69 5.35
CA ASP A 25 13.45 -9.33 5.80
C ASP A 25 14.52 -9.45 4.69
N THR A 26 14.31 -10.34 3.72
CA THR A 26 15.29 -10.62 2.67
C THR A 26 14.67 -10.70 1.27
N PHE A 27 15.51 -10.49 0.25
CA PHE A 27 15.09 -10.66 -1.14
C PHE A 27 14.67 -12.10 -1.48
N SER A 28 15.29 -13.08 -0.84
CA SER A 28 14.94 -14.50 -1.04
C SER A 28 13.50 -14.79 -0.61
N GLU A 29 13.04 -14.16 0.45
CA GLU A 29 11.65 -14.27 0.92
C GLU A 29 10.67 -13.69 -0.09
N VAL A 30 11.05 -12.61 -0.79
CA VAL A 30 10.24 -12.00 -1.85
C VAL A 30 9.94 -13.01 -2.94
N GLU A 31 10.96 -13.70 -3.43
CA GLU A 31 10.81 -14.72 -4.47
C GLU A 31 9.93 -15.89 -3.99
N SER A 32 10.15 -16.35 -2.77
CA SER A 32 9.36 -17.44 -2.18
C SER A 32 7.89 -17.07 -2.06
N MET A 33 7.58 -15.84 -1.68
CA MET A 33 6.20 -15.35 -1.58
C MET A 33 5.55 -15.22 -2.95
N ALA A 34 6.31 -14.77 -3.97
CA ALA A 34 5.81 -14.68 -5.34
C ALA A 34 5.47 -16.07 -5.89
N TYR A 35 6.33 -17.07 -5.69
CA TYR A 35 6.06 -18.46 -6.09
C TYR A 35 4.82 -19.01 -5.40
N ALA A 36 4.72 -18.82 -4.09
CA ALA A 36 3.57 -19.31 -3.32
C ALA A 36 2.26 -18.69 -3.79
N TYR A 37 2.26 -17.39 -4.05
CA TYR A 37 1.09 -16.69 -4.58
C TYR A 37 0.65 -17.24 -5.94
N VAL A 38 1.58 -17.34 -6.88
CA VAL A 38 1.31 -17.80 -8.25
C VAL A 38 0.83 -19.24 -8.25
N GLU A 39 1.45 -20.12 -7.46
CA GLU A 39 1.04 -21.51 -7.31
C GLU A 39 -0.39 -21.61 -6.78
N LYS A 40 -0.74 -20.79 -5.81
CA LYS A 40 -2.10 -20.72 -5.25
C LYS A 40 -3.13 -20.28 -6.28
N GLN A 41 -2.73 -19.46 -7.25
CA GLN A 41 -3.59 -19.02 -8.35
C GLN A 41 -3.65 -20.04 -9.50
N GLY A 42 -2.92 -21.15 -9.38
CA GLY A 42 -2.87 -22.18 -10.44
C GLY A 42 -2.02 -21.82 -11.65
N GLY A 43 -1.10 -20.87 -11.48
CA GLY A 43 -0.22 -20.41 -12.56
C GLY A 43 1.23 -20.82 -12.39
N LEU A 44 2.05 -20.39 -13.34
CA LEU A 44 3.49 -20.56 -13.34
C LEU A 44 4.17 -19.18 -13.36
N LEU A 45 5.11 -18.98 -12.46
CA LEU A 45 5.88 -17.74 -12.37
C LEU A 45 6.92 -17.68 -13.48
N ASP A 46 6.85 -16.63 -14.30
CA ASP A 46 7.81 -16.41 -15.39
C ASP A 46 9.03 -15.63 -14.93
N SER A 47 8.82 -14.53 -14.22
CA SER A 47 9.91 -13.70 -13.74
C SER A 47 9.50 -12.82 -12.58
N VAL A 48 10.45 -12.55 -11.71
CA VAL A 48 10.35 -11.50 -10.67
C VAL A 48 11.30 -10.38 -11.08
N LYS A 49 10.75 -9.18 -11.29
CA LYS A 49 11.50 -8.02 -11.76
C LYS A 49 11.29 -6.81 -10.86
N ALA A 50 12.22 -5.88 -10.97
CA ALA A 50 12.11 -4.58 -10.32
C ALA A 50 11.83 -4.67 -8.81
N ILE A 51 12.56 -5.52 -8.10
CA ILE A 51 12.53 -5.57 -6.64
C ILE A 51 13.26 -4.34 -6.12
N LYS A 52 12.54 -3.49 -5.38
CA LYS A 52 13.15 -2.30 -4.75
C LYS A 52 12.59 -2.08 -3.37
N VAL A 53 13.37 -1.46 -2.50
CA VAL A 53 12.89 -1.04 -1.19
C VAL A 53 11.84 0.04 -1.35
N SER A 54 10.68 -0.16 -0.76
CA SER A 54 9.60 0.83 -0.79
C SER A 54 9.86 1.97 0.19
N ASN A 55 9.40 3.17 -0.17
CA ASN A 55 9.37 4.31 0.75
C ASN A 55 8.10 4.36 1.59
N VAL A 56 7.25 3.35 1.51
CA VAL A 56 6.04 3.25 2.33
C VAL A 56 6.44 2.99 3.78
N THR A 57 5.96 3.85 4.68
CA THR A 57 6.22 3.77 6.11
C THR A 57 5.23 2.83 6.80
N GLU A 58 3.97 2.88 6.38
CA GLU A 58 2.88 2.13 6.99
C GLU A 58 1.82 1.76 5.96
N VAL A 59 1.25 0.57 6.11
CA VAL A 59 0.07 0.16 5.36
C VAL A 59 -1.14 0.30 6.28
N VAL A 60 -2.10 1.10 5.86
CA VAL A 60 -3.34 1.27 6.60
C VAL A 60 -4.31 0.19 6.14
N GLU A 61 -4.54 -0.76 7.02
CA GLU A 61 -5.63 -1.70 6.83
C GLU A 61 -6.92 -0.98 7.20
N GLU A 62 -7.87 -1.00 6.28
CA GLU A 62 -9.16 -0.43 6.55
C GLU A 62 -9.80 -1.04 7.76
N PRO A 63 -10.47 -0.24 8.59
CA PRO A 63 -11.42 -0.78 9.54
C PRO A 63 -12.60 -1.39 8.76
N LEU A 64 -12.43 -2.63 8.36
CA LEU A 64 -13.42 -3.44 7.63
C LEU A 64 -14.82 -3.36 8.26
N ILE A 65 -14.85 -3.30 9.58
CA ILE A 65 -16.09 -3.26 10.37
C ILE A 65 -16.95 -2.04 10.01
N ARG A 66 -16.33 -0.88 9.79
CA ARG A 66 -17.06 0.36 9.51
C ARG A 66 -17.71 0.35 8.14
N ARG A 67 -17.08 -0.28 7.16
CA ARG A 67 -17.58 -0.38 5.80
C ARG A 67 -18.63 -1.46 5.61
N GLU A 68 -18.51 -2.55 6.32
CA GLU A 68 -19.52 -3.60 6.31
C GLU A 68 -20.86 -3.07 6.86
N LEU A 69 -20.80 -2.17 7.84
CA LEU A 69 -22.00 -1.52 8.40
C LEU A 69 -22.59 -0.46 7.47
N GLU A 70 -21.78 0.16 6.62
CA GLU A 70 -22.20 1.19 5.66
C GLU A 70 -22.58 0.60 4.30
N ARG A 71 -22.25 -0.65 4.03
CA ARG A 71 -22.63 -1.33 2.80
C ARG A 71 -24.09 -1.70 2.80
N ASP A 72 -24.79 -1.13 1.85
CA ASP A 72 -26.05 -1.66 1.40
C ASP A 72 -25.76 -2.90 0.55
N ASP A 73 -26.41 -4.04 0.87
CA ASP A 73 -26.24 -5.33 0.17
C ASP A 73 -26.57 -5.24 -1.34
N SER A 74 -27.18 -4.16 -1.77
CA SER A 74 -27.52 -3.90 -3.18
C SER A 74 -26.44 -3.14 -3.96
N THR A 75 -25.35 -2.68 -3.30
CA THR A 75 -24.28 -1.95 -3.98
C THR A 75 -23.28 -2.90 -4.63
N GLU A 76 -23.02 -2.69 -5.91
CA GLU A 76 -21.95 -3.36 -6.64
C GLU A 76 -20.60 -3.07 -5.95
N GLU A 77 -19.73 -4.07 -5.88
CA GLU A 77 -18.37 -3.87 -5.42
C GLU A 77 -17.65 -2.91 -6.36
N VAL A 78 -17.33 -1.72 -5.86
CA VAL A 78 -16.50 -0.77 -6.59
C VAL A 78 -15.05 -1.22 -6.42
N ALA A 79 -14.33 -1.30 -7.53
CA ALA A 79 -12.91 -1.64 -7.52
C ALA A 79 -12.13 -0.63 -6.69
N LYS A 80 -11.35 -1.12 -5.74
CA LYS A 80 -10.49 -0.30 -4.90
C LYS A 80 -9.07 -0.32 -5.41
N MET A 81 -8.48 0.86 -5.44
CA MET A 81 -7.09 1.06 -5.83
C MET A 81 -6.23 1.30 -4.60
N TRP A 82 -4.96 0.98 -4.69
CA TRP A 82 -3.99 1.34 -3.67
C TRP A 82 -3.43 2.73 -3.93
N TYR A 83 -3.57 3.60 -2.93
CA TYR A 83 -3.07 4.97 -2.96
C TYR A 83 -1.93 5.15 -1.98
N LYS A 84 -0.89 5.83 -2.44
CA LYS A 84 0.22 6.27 -1.58
C LYS A 84 -0.03 7.71 -1.19
N VAL A 85 -0.18 7.96 0.10
CA VAL A 85 -0.41 9.30 0.65
C VAL A 85 0.86 9.77 1.35
N THR A 86 1.41 10.89 0.89
CA THR A 86 2.57 11.52 1.52
C THR A 86 2.11 12.57 2.51
N ILE A 87 2.50 12.38 3.76
CA ILE A 87 2.15 13.23 4.87
C ILE A 87 3.43 13.86 5.41
N GLU A 88 3.36 15.14 5.73
CA GLU A 88 4.47 15.89 6.25
C GLU A 88 4.12 16.46 7.62
N GLN A 89 5.04 16.30 8.55
CA GLN A 89 4.94 16.85 9.89
C GLN A 89 6.23 17.58 10.22
N ASP A 90 6.11 18.74 10.85
CA ASP A 90 7.27 19.48 11.30
C ASP A 90 7.78 18.90 12.62
N TYR A 91 9.05 18.55 12.61
CA TYR A 91 9.76 18.07 13.79
C TYR A 91 10.73 19.15 14.26
N THR A 92 10.66 19.50 15.53
CA THR A 92 11.61 20.42 16.15
C THR A 92 12.68 19.63 16.88
N ASP A 93 13.94 19.83 16.45
CA ASP A 93 15.09 19.20 17.11
C ASP A 93 15.25 19.80 18.49
N PRO A 94 15.20 19.01 19.59
CA PRO A 94 15.33 19.52 20.94
C PRO A 94 16.72 20.07 21.26
N GLU A 95 17.75 19.68 20.52
CA GLU A 95 19.13 20.14 20.75
C GLU A 95 19.45 21.47 20.04
N THR A 96 18.95 21.63 18.80
CA THR A 96 19.28 22.79 17.96
C THR A 96 18.15 23.79 17.80
N GLY A 97 16.92 23.41 18.14
CA GLY A 97 15.73 24.21 17.94
C GLY A 97 15.34 24.36 16.47
N ARG A 98 15.99 23.64 15.57
CA ARG A 98 15.68 23.66 14.14
C ARG A 98 14.44 22.82 13.84
N VAL A 99 13.60 23.38 12.99
CA VAL A 99 12.41 22.68 12.49
C VAL A 99 12.78 21.97 11.19
N LYS A 100 12.51 20.65 11.12
CA LYS A 100 12.72 19.82 9.93
C LYS A 100 11.41 19.15 9.55
N PRO A 101 11.04 19.15 8.26
CA PRO A 101 9.90 18.37 7.82
C PRO A 101 10.25 16.88 7.81
N ILE A 102 9.39 16.08 8.42
CA ILE A 102 9.47 14.62 8.36
C ILE A 102 8.38 14.15 7.41
N LYS A 103 8.77 13.36 6.42
CA LYS A 103 7.82 12.74 5.50
C LYS A 103 7.44 11.36 5.96
N TYR A 104 6.16 11.11 5.97
CA TYR A 104 5.55 9.85 6.33
C TYR A 104 4.67 9.40 5.17
N ARG A 105 4.86 8.20 4.70
CA ARG A 105 4.10 7.68 3.55
C ARG A 105 3.29 6.48 3.94
N ILE A 106 1.98 6.60 3.76
CA ILE A 106 1.04 5.52 4.03
C ILE A 106 0.47 4.98 2.74
N LEU A 107 0.26 3.68 2.71
CA LEU A 107 -0.41 2.98 1.62
C LEU A 107 -1.78 2.55 2.10
N LEU A 108 -2.82 2.90 1.35
CA LEU A 108 -4.20 2.57 1.69
C LEU A 108 -5.03 2.24 0.44
N GLN A 109 -6.12 1.54 0.64
CA GLN A 109 -7.09 1.27 -0.43
C GLN A 109 -8.23 2.28 -0.39
N ALA A 110 -8.62 2.75 -1.56
CA ALA A 110 -9.78 3.62 -1.72
C ALA A 110 -10.35 3.51 -3.13
N GLU A 111 -11.59 3.96 -3.29
CA GLU A 111 -12.27 3.95 -4.58
C GLU A 111 -11.83 5.10 -5.48
N ASP A 112 -11.48 6.23 -4.87
CA ASP A 112 -11.06 7.45 -5.54
C ASP A 112 -10.14 8.29 -4.64
N PRO A 113 -9.50 9.35 -5.17
CA PRO A 113 -8.61 10.20 -4.37
C PRO A 113 -9.30 10.92 -3.21
N ILE A 114 -10.58 11.24 -3.33
CA ILE A 114 -11.34 11.91 -2.26
C ILE A 114 -11.48 10.97 -1.07
N MET A 115 -11.84 9.73 -1.33
CA MET A 115 -11.94 8.70 -0.30
C MET A 115 -10.57 8.41 0.31
N ALA A 116 -9.51 8.35 -0.50
CA ALA A 116 -8.15 8.20 -0.01
C ALA A 116 -7.76 9.29 0.97
N THR A 117 -8.12 10.54 0.66
CA THR A 117 -7.91 11.69 1.56
C THR A 117 -8.66 11.52 2.87
N ASN A 118 -9.91 11.09 2.82
CA ASN A 118 -10.75 10.90 4.02
C ASN A 118 -10.20 9.80 4.91
N VAL A 119 -9.79 8.67 4.33
CA VAL A 119 -9.20 7.54 5.06
C VAL A 119 -7.89 7.97 5.72
N ALA A 120 -7.03 8.67 4.97
CA ALA A 120 -5.75 9.17 5.48
C ALA A 120 -5.95 10.16 6.63
N THR A 121 -6.87 11.08 6.48
CA THR A 121 -7.20 12.08 7.52
C THR A 121 -7.69 11.40 8.79
N GLU A 122 -8.60 10.47 8.67
CA GLU A 122 -9.14 9.72 9.80
C GLU A 122 -8.05 8.92 10.52
N HIS A 123 -7.17 8.29 9.78
CA HIS A 123 -6.03 7.55 10.34
C HIS A 123 -5.06 8.47 11.06
N MET A 124 -4.68 9.59 10.43
CA MET A 124 -3.70 10.51 10.99
C MET A 124 -4.19 11.27 12.21
N GLU A 125 -5.48 11.55 12.32
CA GLU A 125 -6.07 12.17 13.51
C GLU A 125 -5.89 11.32 14.76
N GLN A 126 -5.78 10.01 14.61
CA GLN A 126 -5.54 9.07 15.71
C GLN A 126 -4.06 8.91 16.05
N VAL A 127 -3.15 9.26 15.13
CA VAL A 127 -1.73 8.94 15.23
C VAL A 127 -0.90 10.16 15.60
N MET A 128 -1.20 11.33 15.04
CA MET A 128 -0.42 12.53 15.29
C MET A 128 -1.24 13.81 15.12
N ASP A 129 -0.79 14.86 15.82
CA ASP A 129 -1.29 16.22 15.69
C ASP A 129 -0.44 16.98 14.65
N ASP A 130 -0.98 18.05 14.09
CA ASP A 130 -0.25 18.99 13.22
C ASP A 130 0.46 18.35 12.03
N TYR A 131 -0.31 17.68 11.18
CA TYR A 131 0.17 17.10 9.93
C TYR A 131 -0.45 17.80 8.73
N VAL A 132 0.22 17.66 7.57
CA VAL A 132 -0.28 18.14 6.28
C VAL A 132 -0.18 17.01 5.27
N ILE A 133 -1.28 16.77 4.54
CA ILE A 133 -1.26 15.85 3.41
C ILE A 133 -0.70 16.61 2.22
N ARG A 134 0.46 16.16 1.72
CA ARG A 134 1.15 16.82 0.61
C ARG A 134 0.83 16.24 -0.75
N LYS A 135 0.61 14.93 -0.83
CA LYS A 135 0.43 14.26 -2.09
C LYS A 135 -0.40 12.99 -1.93
N ILE A 136 -1.24 12.74 -2.91
CA ILE A 136 -2.01 11.51 -3.02
C ILE A 136 -1.74 10.95 -4.41
N GLU A 137 -1.19 9.74 -4.46
CA GLU A 137 -0.82 9.08 -5.71
C GLU A 137 -1.54 7.75 -5.85
N GLU A 138 -2.18 7.54 -6.99
CA GLU A 138 -2.62 6.22 -7.38
C GLU A 138 -1.42 5.36 -7.72
N THR A 139 -1.37 4.15 -7.22
CA THR A 139 -0.29 3.21 -7.50
C THR A 139 -0.78 2.08 -8.41
N LYS A 140 0.17 1.32 -8.96
CA LYS A 140 -0.11 0.10 -9.74
C LYS A 140 -0.07 -1.15 -8.88
N ILE A 141 0.00 -0.99 -7.57
CA ILE A 141 0.06 -2.10 -6.63
C ILE A 141 -1.26 -2.88 -6.68
N SER A 142 -1.16 -4.18 -6.93
CA SER A 142 -2.32 -5.08 -6.99
C SER A 142 -2.69 -5.64 -5.63
N GLY A 143 -1.73 -5.73 -4.72
CA GLY A 143 -1.94 -6.27 -3.39
C GLY A 143 -0.75 -6.07 -2.47
N VAL A 144 -0.97 -6.41 -1.21
CA VAL A 144 0.04 -6.29 -0.15
C VAL A 144 0.12 -7.61 0.60
N PHE A 145 1.34 -8.09 0.80
CA PHE A 145 1.66 -9.23 1.67
C PHE A 145 2.37 -8.73 2.92
N LEU A 146 1.74 -8.89 4.04
CA LEU A 146 2.26 -8.45 5.34
C LEU A 146 2.72 -9.62 6.20
#